data_04c12c7de686cd28ab255bfcdb1cddbb
#
_entry.id   04c12c7de686cd28ab255bfcdb1cddbb
#
_cell.length_a   1.000
_cell.length_b   1.000
_cell.length_c   1.000
_cell.angle_alpha   90.00
_cell.angle_beta   90.00
_cell.angle_gamma   90.00
#
_symmetry.space_group_name_H-M   'P 1'
#
loop_
_entity.id
_entity.type
_entity.pdbx_description
1 polymer ?
#
loop_
_entity_poly.entity_id
_entity_poly.type
_entity_poly.pdbx_seq_one_letter_code
_entity_poly.pdbx_strand_id
1 'polypeptide(L)'
;MSINWFPGHMSKAIREIKDILPKVDMIIEIVDARIPYSSANPVISQFRAGKPFLKLLSKSDLADPVVTQQWLAHFQKEDNVKALAVTTVHPEQIRQILGMYQSMAKPDKLGNITALITGIPNVGKSTIINTLAGKVIAKTGNEPAITKGQQRIDLHNGLVLIDSPGILWPKIENPNSGYRLAVSGAIKETAINNDEVGLWAAAFFLKNYPELMKKRFKLETLPELDVE
;
A
#
# COMPACT_ATOMS: atom_id res chain seq x y z
N MET A 1 11.52 21.43 -1.20
CA MET A 1 12.49 20.42 -0.69
C MET A 1 12.05 19.01 -1.10
N SER A 2 12.97 18.04 -1.23
CA SER A 2 12.57 16.65 -1.49
C SER A 2 12.31 15.92 -0.16
N ILE A 3 11.11 15.38 0.03
CA ILE A 3 10.78 14.59 1.21
C ILE A 3 11.36 13.19 1.01
N ASN A 4 12.34 12.80 1.85
CA ASN A 4 12.93 11.47 1.87
C ASN A 4 12.97 10.95 3.31
N TRP A 5 12.43 9.76 3.51
CA TRP A 5 12.46 9.09 4.81
C TRP A 5 12.72 7.59 4.59
N PHE A 6 13.95 7.19 4.90
CA PHE A 6 14.39 5.81 4.72
C PHE A 6 15.29 5.38 5.88
N PRO A 7 14.72 5.07 7.05
CA PRO A 7 15.48 4.66 8.22
C PRO A 7 16.12 3.27 8.03
N GLY A 8 17.19 2.98 8.79
CA GLY A 8 18.01 1.78 8.64
C GLY A 8 17.26 0.45 8.73
N HIS A 9 16.16 0.38 9.48
CA HIS A 9 15.32 -0.82 9.55
C HIS A 9 14.66 -1.17 8.20
N MET A 10 14.38 -0.18 7.34
CA MET A 10 13.85 -0.43 5.99
C MET A 10 14.91 -1.04 5.08
N SER A 11 16.17 -0.64 5.20
CA SER A 11 17.29 -1.28 4.48
C SER A 11 17.44 -2.74 4.88
N LYS A 12 17.28 -3.05 6.17
CA LYS A 12 17.28 -4.42 6.68
C LYS A 12 16.10 -5.22 6.11
N ALA A 13 14.90 -4.65 6.14
CA ALA A 13 13.70 -5.29 5.61
C ALA A 13 13.80 -5.59 4.10
N ILE A 14 14.39 -4.69 3.30
CA ILE A 14 14.64 -4.95 1.87
C ILE A 14 15.58 -6.13 1.67
N ARG A 15 16.66 -6.28 2.48
CA ARG A 15 17.54 -7.44 2.42
C ARG A 15 16.80 -8.73 2.75
N GLU A 16 16.02 -8.73 3.84
CA GLU A 16 15.21 -9.88 4.26
C GLU A 16 14.17 -10.27 3.18
N ILE A 17 13.57 -9.28 2.50
CA ILE A 17 12.67 -9.53 1.36
C ILE A 17 13.43 -10.21 0.21
N LYS A 18 14.63 -9.74 -0.15
CA LYS A 18 15.45 -10.39 -1.19
C LYS A 18 15.75 -11.85 -0.87
N ASP A 19 16.05 -12.16 0.39
CA ASP A 19 16.41 -13.51 0.83
C ASP A 19 15.19 -14.45 0.85
N ILE A 20 13.97 -13.93 1.06
CA ILE A 20 12.75 -14.73 1.08
C ILE A 20 12.09 -14.88 -0.29
N LEU A 21 12.30 -13.95 -1.21
CA LEU A 21 11.65 -13.95 -2.53
C LEU A 21 11.81 -15.27 -3.29
N PRO A 22 12.98 -15.94 -3.31
CA PRO A 22 13.11 -17.25 -3.97
C PRO A 22 12.22 -18.34 -3.38
N LYS A 23 11.79 -18.19 -2.13
CA LYS A 23 11.04 -19.19 -1.33
C LYS A 23 9.53 -18.94 -1.32
N VAL A 24 9.04 -17.88 -1.98
CA VAL A 24 7.62 -17.59 -2.09
C VAL A 24 7.12 -17.85 -3.50
N ASP A 25 5.86 -18.24 -3.62
CA ASP A 25 5.22 -18.59 -4.89
C ASP A 25 4.62 -17.35 -5.57
N MET A 26 4.19 -16.36 -4.79
CA MET A 26 3.60 -15.13 -5.28
C MET A 26 3.87 -13.95 -4.34
N ILE A 27 3.55 -12.74 -4.81
CA ILE A 27 3.67 -11.50 -4.03
C ILE A 27 2.31 -10.84 -3.97
N ILE A 28 1.96 -10.33 -2.79
CA ILE A 28 0.81 -9.46 -2.54
C ILE A 28 1.35 -8.11 -2.11
N GLU A 29 1.25 -7.11 -3.00
CA GLU A 29 1.60 -5.73 -2.66
C GLU A 29 0.35 -4.94 -2.34
N ILE A 30 0.33 -4.33 -1.16
CA ILE A 30 -0.74 -3.42 -0.77
C ILE A 30 -0.32 -2.00 -1.08
N VAL A 31 -1.07 -1.35 -1.96
CA VAL A 31 -0.93 0.06 -2.31
C VAL A 31 -2.12 0.85 -1.78
N ASP A 32 -1.93 2.13 -1.53
CA ASP A 32 -3.02 3.01 -1.07
C ASP A 32 -3.81 3.52 -2.28
N ALA A 33 -5.11 3.23 -2.35
CA ALA A 33 -5.97 3.59 -3.47
C ALA A 33 -6.05 5.10 -3.73
N ARG A 34 -5.76 5.93 -2.73
CA ARG A 34 -5.72 7.39 -2.86
C ARG A 34 -4.48 7.88 -3.61
N ILE A 35 -3.40 7.09 -3.60
CA ILE A 35 -2.09 7.44 -4.17
C ILE A 35 -1.42 6.22 -4.83
N PRO A 36 -2.07 5.51 -5.77
CA PRO A 36 -1.60 4.20 -6.25
C PRO A 36 -0.19 4.23 -6.82
N TYR A 37 0.16 5.23 -7.63
CA TYR A 37 1.51 5.40 -8.17
C TYR A 37 2.55 5.62 -7.07
N SER A 38 2.25 6.53 -6.14
CA SER A 38 3.21 6.93 -5.10
C SER A 38 3.36 5.89 -3.99
N SER A 39 2.44 4.94 -3.88
CA SER A 39 2.49 3.85 -2.89
C SER A 39 2.96 2.51 -3.46
N ALA A 40 3.05 2.37 -4.78
CA ALA A 40 3.67 1.21 -5.41
C ALA A 40 5.20 1.28 -5.25
N ASN A 41 5.78 0.23 -4.66
CA ASN A 41 7.20 0.22 -4.34
C ASN A 41 8.02 -0.30 -5.55
N PRO A 42 8.86 0.54 -6.19
CA PRO A 42 9.62 0.13 -7.37
C PRO A 42 10.63 -0.99 -7.06
N VAL A 43 11.13 -1.07 -5.83
CA VAL A 43 12.07 -2.11 -5.41
C VAL A 43 11.39 -3.48 -5.45
N ILE A 44 10.13 -3.58 -5.01
CA ILE A 44 9.38 -4.82 -5.06
C ILE A 44 9.08 -5.23 -6.50
N SER A 45 8.68 -4.29 -7.35
CA SER A 45 8.44 -4.54 -8.77
C SER A 45 9.70 -5.07 -9.48
N GLN A 46 10.89 -4.53 -9.15
CA GLN A 46 12.17 -5.01 -9.70
C GLN A 46 12.52 -6.44 -9.24
N PHE A 47 12.18 -6.81 -8.00
CA PHE A 47 12.57 -8.09 -7.43
C PHE A 47 11.59 -9.23 -7.71
N ARG A 48 10.41 -8.95 -8.24
CA ARG A 48 9.38 -9.98 -8.44
C ARG A 48 9.79 -11.12 -9.39
N ALA A 49 10.76 -10.90 -10.29
CA ALA A 49 11.33 -11.93 -11.17
C ALA A 49 10.26 -12.77 -11.93
N GLY A 50 9.21 -12.12 -12.44
CA GLY A 50 8.12 -12.79 -13.16
C GLY A 50 7.12 -13.57 -12.28
N LYS A 51 7.27 -13.55 -10.96
CA LYS A 51 6.31 -14.20 -10.04
C LYS A 51 4.91 -13.58 -10.18
N PRO A 52 3.85 -14.38 -9.97
CA PRO A 52 2.48 -13.89 -9.85
C PRO A 52 2.41 -12.76 -8.81
N PHE A 53 1.73 -11.68 -9.18
CA PHE A 53 1.72 -10.45 -8.42
C PHE A 53 0.29 -9.94 -8.24
N LEU A 54 -0.16 -9.85 -6.99
CA LEU A 54 -1.46 -9.31 -6.66
C LEU A 54 -1.29 -7.93 -6.04
N LYS A 55 -1.79 -6.89 -6.73
CA LYS A 55 -1.85 -5.53 -6.19
C LYS A 55 -3.21 -5.29 -5.54
N LEU A 56 -3.20 -4.95 -4.25
CA LEU A 56 -4.40 -4.61 -3.50
C LEU A 56 -4.43 -3.11 -3.27
N LEU A 57 -5.40 -2.43 -3.89
CA LEU A 57 -5.64 -1.01 -3.68
C LEU A 57 -6.49 -0.86 -2.42
N SER A 58 -5.84 -0.66 -1.28
CA SER A 58 -6.48 -0.52 0.03
C SER A 58 -7.12 0.86 0.21
N LYS A 59 -8.04 0.99 1.17
CA LYS A 59 -8.75 2.24 1.48
C LYS A 59 -9.50 2.81 0.27
N SER A 60 -10.06 1.92 -0.56
CA SER A 60 -10.77 2.32 -1.78
C SER A 60 -12.02 3.15 -1.50
N ASP A 61 -12.59 3.04 -0.29
CA ASP A 61 -13.67 3.87 0.22
C ASP A 61 -13.29 5.36 0.40
N LEU A 62 -11.99 5.65 0.51
CA LEU A 62 -11.44 6.99 0.66
C LEU A 62 -10.84 7.56 -0.64
N ALA A 63 -10.92 6.82 -1.73
CA ALA A 63 -10.34 7.19 -3.02
C ALA A 63 -11.44 7.58 -4.03
N ASP A 64 -11.05 8.33 -5.06
CA ASP A 64 -11.91 8.60 -6.20
C ASP A 64 -12.21 7.28 -6.95
N PRO A 65 -13.49 6.88 -7.07
CA PRO A 65 -13.85 5.59 -7.66
C PRO A 65 -13.50 5.50 -9.14
N VAL A 66 -13.59 6.59 -9.89
CA VAL A 66 -13.28 6.62 -11.34
C VAL A 66 -11.77 6.45 -11.54
N VAL A 67 -10.98 7.20 -10.79
CA VAL A 67 -9.51 7.09 -10.84
C VAL A 67 -9.05 5.71 -10.33
N THR A 68 -9.70 5.16 -9.32
CA THR A 68 -9.41 3.80 -8.82
C THR A 68 -9.60 2.75 -9.91
N GLN A 69 -10.68 2.81 -10.69
CA GLN A 69 -10.91 1.88 -11.81
C GLN A 69 -9.85 2.02 -12.92
N GLN A 70 -9.43 3.25 -13.22
CA GLN A 70 -8.34 3.48 -14.18
C GLN A 70 -7.02 2.85 -13.73
N TRP A 71 -6.70 2.94 -12.42
CA TRP A 71 -5.50 2.31 -11.86
C TRP A 71 -5.58 0.79 -11.84
N LEU A 72 -6.75 0.21 -11.53
CA LEU A 72 -6.95 -1.23 -11.65
C LEU A 72 -6.67 -1.72 -13.07
N ALA A 73 -7.25 -1.05 -14.07
CA ALA A 73 -7.03 -1.36 -15.47
C ALA A 73 -5.56 -1.16 -15.90
N HIS A 74 -4.88 -0.15 -15.35
CA HIS A 74 -3.47 0.10 -15.62
C HIS A 74 -2.57 -1.03 -15.08
N PHE A 75 -2.73 -1.42 -13.82
CA PHE A 75 -1.93 -2.48 -13.22
C PHE A 75 -2.17 -3.86 -13.87
N GLN A 76 -3.39 -4.13 -14.31
CA GLN A 76 -3.74 -5.39 -14.98
C GLN A 76 -3.17 -5.54 -16.39
N LYS A 77 -2.56 -4.47 -16.96
CA LYS A 77 -1.82 -4.56 -18.24
C LYS A 77 -0.43 -5.18 -18.06
N GLU A 78 0.08 -5.23 -16.84
CA GLU A 78 1.36 -5.86 -16.57
C GLU A 78 1.23 -7.39 -16.57
N ASP A 79 2.23 -8.09 -17.13
CA ASP A 79 2.23 -9.55 -17.17
C ASP A 79 2.24 -10.16 -15.77
N ASN A 80 1.40 -11.19 -15.56
CA ASN A 80 1.24 -11.88 -14.29
C ASN A 80 0.80 -10.98 -13.12
N VAL A 81 0.14 -9.86 -13.40
CA VAL A 81 -0.43 -8.96 -12.39
C VAL A 81 -1.94 -9.06 -12.37
N LYS A 82 -2.50 -9.27 -11.18
CA LYS A 82 -3.92 -9.00 -10.89
C LYS A 82 -4.02 -7.83 -9.93
N ALA A 83 -5.08 -7.06 -10.04
CA ALA A 83 -5.34 -5.93 -9.15
C ALA A 83 -6.78 -5.97 -8.64
N LEU A 84 -6.97 -5.61 -7.37
CA LEU A 84 -8.27 -5.58 -6.71
C LEU A 84 -8.33 -4.36 -5.78
N ALA A 85 -9.42 -3.60 -5.84
CA ALA A 85 -9.72 -2.55 -4.87
C ALA A 85 -10.39 -3.16 -3.64
N VAL A 86 -9.93 -2.80 -2.45
CA VAL A 86 -10.43 -3.34 -1.19
C VAL A 86 -10.56 -2.25 -0.13
N THR A 87 -11.51 -2.43 0.76
CA THR A 87 -11.66 -1.61 1.96
C THR A 87 -11.96 -2.46 3.18
N THR A 88 -11.59 -1.98 4.36
CA THR A 88 -11.94 -2.63 5.63
C THR A 88 -13.41 -2.40 6.01
N VAL A 89 -14.09 -1.45 5.39
CA VAL A 89 -15.55 -1.23 5.53
C VAL A 89 -16.32 -2.42 4.92
N HIS A 90 -15.76 -3.05 3.88
CA HIS A 90 -16.33 -4.21 3.18
C HIS A 90 -15.36 -5.41 3.25
N PRO A 91 -15.28 -6.13 4.39
CA PRO A 91 -14.34 -7.24 4.59
C PRO A 91 -14.48 -8.38 3.60
N GLU A 92 -15.67 -8.55 3.01
CA GLU A 92 -15.95 -9.53 1.96
C GLU A 92 -15.10 -9.32 0.71
N GLN A 93 -14.77 -8.07 0.37
CA GLN A 93 -13.86 -7.75 -0.75
C GLN A 93 -12.45 -8.29 -0.49
N ILE A 94 -11.97 -8.17 0.75
CA ILE A 94 -10.66 -8.70 1.16
C ILE A 94 -10.68 -10.24 1.10
N ARG A 95 -11.78 -10.88 1.51
CA ARG A 95 -11.91 -12.34 1.49
C ARG A 95 -11.95 -12.92 0.06
N GLN A 96 -12.30 -12.14 -0.96
CA GLN A 96 -12.21 -12.57 -2.36
C GLN A 96 -10.79 -13.02 -2.74
N ILE A 97 -9.77 -12.51 -2.08
CA ILE A 97 -8.37 -12.91 -2.27
C ILE A 97 -8.21 -14.41 -2.05
N LEU A 98 -8.96 -14.98 -1.08
CA LEU A 98 -8.93 -16.41 -0.76
C LEU A 98 -9.47 -17.32 -1.89
N GLY A 99 -10.24 -16.75 -2.83
CA GLY A 99 -10.66 -17.46 -4.05
C GLY A 99 -9.73 -17.23 -5.24
N MET A 100 -8.87 -16.21 -5.17
CA MET A 100 -8.04 -15.78 -6.31
C MET A 100 -6.65 -16.42 -6.32
N TYR A 101 -6.00 -16.59 -5.17
CA TYR A 101 -4.59 -16.96 -5.09
C TYR A 101 -4.31 -18.33 -5.75
N GLN A 102 -5.23 -19.29 -5.65
CA GLN A 102 -5.08 -20.62 -6.26
C GLN A 102 -5.03 -20.57 -7.79
N SER A 103 -5.66 -19.57 -8.41
CA SER A 103 -5.59 -19.36 -9.86
C SER A 103 -4.33 -18.62 -10.31
N MET A 104 -3.54 -18.09 -9.37
CA MET A 104 -2.35 -17.28 -9.66
C MET A 104 -1.05 -18.05 -9.49
N ALA A 105 -0.97 -18.97 -8.53
CA ALA A 105 0.24 -19.72 -8.24
C ALA A 105 -0.07 -21.21 -8.06
N LYS A 106 0.94 -22.05 -8.27
CA LYS A 106 0.83 -23.49 -8.06
C LYS A 106 1.13 -23.83 -6.61
N PRO A 107 0.32 -24.68 -5.95
CA PRO A 107 0.58 -25.11 -4.59
C PRO A 107 1.84 -26.01 -4.53
N ASP A 108 2.48 -26.03 -3.37
CA ASP A 108 3.54 -26.96 -3.04
C ASP A 108 3.01 -28.42 -2.85
N LYS A 109 3.89 -29.35 -2.49
CA LYS A 109 3.53 -30.76 -2.26
C LYS A 109 2.55 -30.97 -1.10
N LEU A 110 2.39 -29.99 -0.22
CA LEU A 110 1.47 -30.00 0.91
C LEU A 110 0.16 -29.27 0.61
N GLY A 111 -0.01 -28.77 -0.61
CA GLY A 111 -1.18 -28.01 -1.04
C GLY A 111 -1.17 -26.55 -0.64
N ASN A 112 -0.03 -26.01 -0.18
CA ASN A 112 0.09 -24.61 0.24
C ASN A 112 0.68 -23.73 -0.85
N ILE A 113 0.22 -22.48 -0.90
CA ILE A 113 0.84 -21.38 -1.66
C ILE A 113 1.40 -20.39 -0.65
N THR A 114 2.69 -20.09 -0.75
CA THR A 114 3.36 -19.11 0.11
C THR A 114 3.41 -17.77 -0.60
N ALA A 115 2.82 -16.73 0.00
CA ALA A 115 2.79 -15.38 -0.53
C ALA A 115 3.57 -14.41 0.38
N LEU A 116 4.48 -13.63 -0.20
CA LEU A 116 5.02 -12.46 0.47
C LEU A 116 3.96 -11.36 0.46
N ILE A 117 3.60 -10.84 1.64
CA ILE A 117 2.73 -9.66 1.75
C ILE A 117 3.56 -8.44 2.17
N THR A 118 3.48 -7.39 1.38
CA THR A 118 4.30 -6.17 1.52
C THR A 118 3.49 -4.92 1.20
N GLY A 119 4.07 -3.75 1.49
CA GLY A 119 3.47 -2.45 1.19
C GLY A 119 4.17 -1.33 1.96
N ILE A 120 3.80 -0.10 1.68
CA ILE A 120 4.31 1.07 2.40
C ILE A 120 3.80 1.08 3.86
N PRO A 121 4.45 1.85 4.76
CA PRO A 121 3.91 2.03 6.11
C PRO A 121 2.47 2.58 6.09
N ASN A 122 1.68 2.19 7.06
CA ASN A 122 0.29 2.63 7.28
C ASN A 122 -0.69 2.40 6.10
N VAL A 123 -0.34 1.52 5.17
CA VAL A 123 -1.20 1.19 4.02
C VAL A 123 -2.39 0.29 4.38
N GLY A 124 -2.45 -0.22 5.60
CA GLY A 124 -3.49 -1.14 6.08
C GLY A 124 -3.13 -2.63 6.00
N LYS A 125 -1.85 -2.97 5.81
CA LYS A 125 -1.36 -4.34 5.67
C LYS A 125 -1.79 -5.26 6.81
N SER A 126 -1.54 -4.88 8.07
CA SER A 126 -1.92 -5.67 9.25
C SER A 126 -3.43 -5.87 9.36
N THR A 127 -4.22 -4.88 8.98
CA THR A 127 -5.69 -4.99 8.98
C THR A 127 -6.17 -5.99 7.93
N ILE A 128 -5.59 -5.97 6.73
CA ILE A 128 -5.90 -6.94 5.67
C ILE A 128 -5.52 -8.35 6.12
N ILE A 129 -4.33 -8.55 6.71
CA ILE A 129 -3.90 -9.84 7.27
C ILE A 129 -4.90 -10.36 8.29
N ASN A 130 -5.30 -9.52 9.26
CA ASN A 130 -6.26 -9.89 10.30
C ASN A 130 -7.64 -10.25 9.72
N THR A 131 -8.07 -9.53 8.68
CA THR A 131 -9.33 -9.82 7.98
C THR A 131 -9.27 -11.17 7.25
N LEU A 132 -8.15 -11.48 6.58
CA LEU A 132 -7.94 -12.77 5.91
C LEU A 132 -7.86 -13.92 6.92
N ALA A 133 -7.25 -13.69 8.06
CA ALA A 133 -7.10 -14.68 9.12
C ALA A 133 -8.38 -14.87 9.97
N GLY A 134 -9.34 -13.95 9.87
CA GLY A 134 -10.55 -13.95 10.70
C GLY A 134 -10.30 -13.71 12.21
N LYS A 135 -9.09 -13.33 12.59
CA LYS A 135 -8.66 -13.04 13.97
C LYS A 135 -7.49 -12.06 14.01
N VAL A 136 -7.25 -11.47 15.16
CA VAL A 136 -6.11 -10.56 15.35
C VAL A 136 -4.82 -11.36 15.50
N ILE A 137 -3.97 -11.34 14.48
CA ILE A 137 -2.64 -11.99 14.46
C ILE A 137 -1.55 -10.93 14.34
N ALA A 138 -1.74 -9.96 13.45
CA ALA A 138 -0.80 -8.86 13.23
C ALA A 138 -1.19 -7.63 14.06
N LYS A 139 -0.20 -6.99 14.69
CA LYS A 139 -0.43 -5.74 15.43
C LYS A 139 -0.80 -4.63 14.44
N THR A 140 -1.88 -3.93 14.75
CA THR A 140 -2.34 -2.76 14.01
C THR A 140 -2.01 -1.47 14.77
N GLY A 141 -1.78 -0.37 14.06
CA GLY A 141 -1.62 0.96 14.64
C GLY A 141 -1.35 2.00 13.57
N ASN A 142 -1.48 3.27 13.92
CA ASN A 142 -1.34 4.40 12.99
C ASN A 142 0.10 4.95 12.89
N GLU A 143 1.04 4.37 13.63
CA GLU A 143 2.45 4.77 13.53
C GLU A 143 3.19 3.96 12.46
N PRO A 144 4.07 4.59 11.67
CA PRO A 144 4.94 3.86 10.75
C PRO A 144 5.88 2.90 11.50
N ALA A 145 6.13 1.71 10.91
CA ALA A 145 7.09 0.71 11.41
C ALA A 145 6.67 -0.09 12.67
N ILE A 146 5.38 -0.41 12.81
CA ILE A 146 4.89 -1.28 13.90
C ILE A 146 5.38 -2.72 13.75
N THR A 147 5.40 -3.26 12.54
CA THR A 147 5.96 -4.58 12.24
C THR A 147 7.48 -4.48 12.15
N LYS A 148 8.20 -5.11 13.08
CA LYS A 148 9.67 -5.00 13.19
C LYS A 148 10.46 -6.11 12.50
N GLY A 149 9.82 -7.17 12.03
CA GLY A 149 10.46 -8.31 11.37
C GLY A 149 9.47 -9.13 10.56
N GLN A 150 9.97 -10.08 9.79
CA GLN A 150 9.12 -10.99 9.03
C GLN A 150 8.39 -11.96 9.96
N GLN A 151 7.13 -12.24 9.65
CA GLN A 151 6.31 -13.22 10.35
C GLN A 151 5.66 -14.18 9.35
N ARG A 152 5.76 -15.49 9.62
CA ARG A 152 5.03 -16.51 8.87
C ARG A 152 3.65 -16.71 9.49
N ILE A 153 2.59 -16.58 8.69
CA ILE A 153 1.20 -16.68 9.10
C ILE A 153 0.53 -17.73 8.23
N ASP A 154 0.13 -18.84 8.82
CA ASP A 154 -0.68 -19.87 8.15
C ASP A 154 -2.15 -19.51 8.32
N LEU A 155 -2.87 -19.36 7.21
CA LEU A 155 -4.30 -19.09 7.22
C LEU A 155 -5.16 -20.37 7.26
N HIS A 156 -4.53 -21.55 7.32
CA HIS A 156 -5.18 -22.88 7.42
C HIS A 156 -6.16 -23.18 6.27
N ASN A 157 -6.01 -22.54 5.14
CA ASN A 157 -6.82 -22.71 3.94
C ASN A 157 -5.98 -22.92 2.67
N GLY A 158 -4.70 -23.28 2.84
CA GLY A 158 -3.74 -23.45 1.76
C GLY A 158 -2.98 -22.17 1.38
N LEU A 159 -3.23 -21.03 2.05
CA LEU A 159 -2.45 -19.80 1.89
C LEU A 159 -1.61 -19.54 3.12
N VAL A 160 -0.31 -19.40 2.92
CA VAL A 160 0.67 -19.00 3.93
C VAL A 160 1.19 -17.62 3.58
N LEU A 161 1.06 -16.67 4.48
CA LEU A 161 1.59 -15.32 4.32
C LEU A 161 2.94 -15.19 5.01
N ILE A 162 3.90 -14.56 4.32
CA ILE A 162 5.12 -14.03 4.93
C ILE A 162 4.91 -12.52 5.05
N ASP A 163 4.58 -12.06 6.25
CA ASP A 163 4.39 -10.64 6.53
C ASP A 163 5.74 -9.92 6.60
N SER A 164 5.88 -8.80 5.93
CA SER A 164 7.06 -7.94 5.96
C SER A 164 6.78 -6.61 6.66
N PRO A 165 7.79 -5.96 7.25
CA PRO A 165 7.66 -4.56 7.67
C PRO A 165 7.19 -3.67 6.52
N GLY A 166 6.49 -2.57 6.86
CA GLY A 166 6.19 -1.52 5.88
C GLY A 166 7.49 -0.86 5.40
N ILE A 167 7.69 -0.78 4.09
CA ILE A 167 8.92 -0.26 3.51
C ILE A 167 8.64 0.80 2.45
N LEU A 168 9.44 1.84 2.49
CA LEU A 168 9.69 2.77 1.38
C LEU A 168 10.97 2.37 0.66
N TRP A 169 11.45 3.21 -0.23
CA TRP A 169 12.70 3.02 -0.98
C TRP A 169 13.65 4.20 -0.76
N PRO A 170 14.96 4.02 -1.00
CA PRO A 170 15.97 4.98 -0.56
C PRO A 170 15.84 6.38 -1.15
N LYS A 171 15.33 6.49 -2.39
CA LYS A 171 15.19 7.77 -3.08
C LYS A 171 13.83 7.88 -3.75
N ILE A 172 13.04 8.85 -3.31
CA ILE A 172 11.77 9.21 -3.95
C ILE A 172 12.09 10.25 -5.03
N GLU A 173 12.09 9.81 -6.30
CA GLU A 173 12.50 10.65 -7.43
C GLU A 173 11.49 11.74 -7.75
N ASN A 174 10.20 11.43 -7.65
CA ASN A 174 9.13 12.39 -7.89
C ASN A 174 8.80 13.15 -6.60
N PRO A 175 9.06 14.48 -6.51
CA PRO A 175 8.77 15.27 -5.31
C PRO A 175 7.30 15.18 -4.87
N ASN A 176 6.36 15.17 -5.83
CA ASN A 176 4.93 15.03 -5.52
C ASN A 176 4.60 13.68 -4.87
N SER A 177 5.36 12.62 -5.16
CA SER A 177 5.20 11.34 -4.46
C SER A 177 5.61 11.45 -2.99
N GLY A 178 6.65 12.21 -2.68
CA GLY A 178 7.06 12.50 -1.29
C GLY A 178 5.93 13.16 -0.50
N TYR A 179 5.33 14.20 -1.04
CA TYR A 179 4.18 14.89 -0.41
C TYR A 179 2.97 13.97 -0.26
N ARG A 180 2.62 13.19 -1.30
CA ARG A 180 1.52 12.21 -1.22
C ARG A 180 1.74 11.16 -0.14
N LEU A 181 2.96 10.62 -0.03
CA LEU A 181 3.33 9.67 1.02
C LEU A 181 3.26 10.30 2.41
N ALA A 182 3.68 11.54 2.55
CA ALA A 182 3.58 12.29 3.81
C ALA A 182 2.12 12.50 4.22
N VAL A 183 1.28 13.04 3.33
CA VAL A 183 -0.16 13.28 3.57
C VAL A 183 -0.90 11.97 3.89
N SER A 184 -0.51 10.85 3.30
CA SER A 184 -1.13 9.54 3.56
C SER A 184 -0.71 8.91 4.89
N GLY A 185 0.28 9.50 5.59
CA GLY A 185 0.84 8.99 6.84
C GLY A 185 1.84 7.84 6.64
N ALA A 186 2.36 7.65 5.43
CA ALA A 186 3.39 6.63 5.17
C ALA A 186 4.78 7.05 5.66
N ILE A 187 5.00 8.34 5.87
CA ILE A 187 6.22 8.93 6.42
C ILE A 187 5.94 9.39 7.85
N LYS A 188 6.90 9.18 8.74
CA LYS A 188 6.76 9.56 10.14
C LYS A 188 6.61 11.08 10.26
N GLU A 189 5.64 11.55 11.04
CA GLU A 189 5.32 12.96 11.23
C GLU A 189 6.55 13.78 11.70
N THR A 190 7.38 13.21 12.56
CA THR A 190 8.63 13.85 13.02
C THR A 190 9.71 14.01 11.94
N ALA A 191 9.50 13.46 10.74
CA ALA A 191 10.45 13.54 9.63
C ALA A 191 10.00 14.48 8.49
N ILE A 192 8.91 15.21 8.69
CA ILE A 192 8.33 16.13 7.70
C ILE A 192 8.08 17.51 8.32
N ASN A 193 7.98 18.51 7.46
CA ASN A 193 7.45 19.83 7.82
C ASN A 193 5.92 19.79 7.58
N ASN A 194 5.14 19.81 8.66
CA ASN A 194 3.69 19.69 8.59
C ASN A 194 3.03 20.87 7.87
N ASP A 195 3.56 22.09 8.01
CA ASP A 195 3.02 23.27 7.35
C ASP A 195 3.20 23.19 5.84
N GLU A 196 4.41 22.82 5.39
CA GLU A 196 4.72 22.63 3.96
C GLU A 196 3.85 21.52 3.34
N VAL A 197 3.71 20.39 4.02
CA VAL A 197 2.87 19.26 3.57
C VAL A 197 1.40 19.67 3.56
N GLY A 198 0.95 20.41 4.56
CA GLY A 198 -0.41 20.93 4.65
C GLY A 198 -0.76 21.90 3.52
N LEU A 199 0.13 22.84 3.22
CA LEU A 199 -0.03 23.79 2.10
C LEU A 199 -0.09 23.06 0.76
N TRP A 200 0.84 22.13 0.54
CA TRP A 200 0.82 21.31 -0.69
C TRP A 200 -0.51 20.54 -0.83
N ALA A 201 -0.98 19.92 0.25
CA ALA A 201 -2.25 19.17 0.25
C ALA A 201 -3.44 20.09 -0.01
N ALA A 202 -3.50 21.27 0.61
CA ALA A 202 -4.54 22.26 0.40
C ALA A 202 -4.59 22.69 -1.07
N ALA A 203 -3.44 23.03 -1.65
CA ALA A 203 -3.34 23.40 -3.06
C ALA A 203 -3.83 22.28 -3.99
N PHE A 204 -3.41 21.05 -3.72
CA PHE A 204 -3.84 19.88 -4.49
C PHE A 204 -5.37 19.68 -4.43
N PHE A 205 -5.97 19.73 -3.24
CA PHE A 205 -7.40 19.49 -3.07
C PHE A 205 -8.25 20.65 -3.61
N LEU A 206 -7.83 21.89 -3.44
CA LEU A 206 -8.53 23.06 -4.00
C LEU A 206 -8.55 22.99 -5.53
N LYS A 207 -7.46 22.55 -6.15
CA LYS A 207 -7.38 22.41 -7.60
C LYS A 207 -8.23 21.26 -8.14
N ASN A 208 -8.21 20.10 -7.47
CA ASN A 208 -8.77 18.86 -8.04
C ASN A 208 -10.15 18.50 -7.46
N TYR A 209 -10.47 18.95 -6.24
CA TYR A 209 -11.68 18.58 -5.51
C TYR A 209 -12.31 19.80 -4.78
N PRO A 210 -12.52 20.93 -5.49
CA PRO A 210 -12.97 22.18 -4.87
C PRO A 210 -14.28 22.05 -4.10
N GLU A 211 -15.26 21.35 -4.65
CA GLU A 211 -16.55 21.18 -4.00
C GLU A 211 -16.49 20.32 -2.74
N LEU A 212 -15.60 19.34 -2.69
CA LEU A 212 -15.35 18.55 -1.48
C LEU A 212 -14.69 19.40 -0.39
N MET A 213 -13.79 20.32 -0.78
CA MET A 213 -13.17 21.29 0.15
C MET A 213 -14.22 22.23 0.74
N LYS A 214 -15.08 22.83 -0.10
CA LYS A 214 -16.21 23.66 0.39
C LYS A 214 -17.06 22.88 1.39
N LYS A 215 -17.49 21.68 1.04
CA LYS A 215 -18.32 20.83 1.90
C LYS A 215 -17.63 20.47 3.22
N ARG A 216 -16.35 20.06 3.15
CA ARG A 216 -15.58 19.63 4.32
C ARG A 216 -15.36 20.74 5.33
N PHE A 217 -15.01 21.94 4.85
CA PHE A 217 -14.65 23.08 5.68
C PHE A 217 -15.79 24.09 5.82
N LYS A 218 -16.98 23.82 5.24
CA LYS A 218 -18.17 24.71 5.27
C LYS A 218 -17.86 26.11 4.74
N LEU A 219 -17.11 26.17 3.62
CA LEU A 219 -16.71 27.42 3.01
C LEU A 219 -17.78 27.89 2.01
N GLU A 220 -18.13 29.16 2.05
CA GLU A 220 -19.02 29.79 1.05
C GLU A 220 -18.26 30.02 -0.27
N THR A 221 -17.03 30.48 -0.16
CA THR A 221 -16.10 30.70 -1.28
C THR A 221 -14.80 29.96 -1.03
N LEU A 222 -14.11 29.62 -2.11
CA LEU A 222 -12.77 29.03 -2.00
C LEU A 222 -11.72 30.15 -1.90
N PRO A 223 -10.68 29.98 -1.07
CA PRO A 223 -9.56 30.91 -1.07
C PRO A 223 -8.83 30.83 -2.42
N GLU A 224 -8.42 31.99 -2.93
CA GLU A 224 -7.42 32.03 -4.00
C GLU A 224 -6.09 31.62 -3.39
N LEU A 225 -5.47 30.57 -3.97
CA LEU A 225 -4.10 30.24 -3.63
C LEU A 225 -3.21 31.01 -4.58
N ASP A 226 -2.50 32.00 -4.07
CA ASP A 226 -1.32 32.55 -4.74
C ASP A 226 -0.26 31.46 -4.71
N VAL A 227 -0.24 30.64 -5.76
CA VAL A 227 0.79 29.62 -5.95
C VAL A 227 1.89 30.29 -6.76
N GLU A 228 2.86 30.89 -6.07
CA GLU A 228 4.17 31.18 -6.66
C GLU A 228 5.00 29.91 -6.85
#